data_4e90d4bd84f2caa4f14168759208a711
#
_entry.id   4e90d4bd84f2caa4f14168759208a711
#
_cell.length_a   1.000
_cell.length_b   1.000
_cell.length_c   1.000
_cell.angle_alpha   90.00
_cell.angle_beta   90.00
_cell.angle_gamma   90.00
#
_symmetry.space_group_name_H-M   'P 1'
#
loop_
_entity.id
_entity.type
_entity.pdbx_description
1 polymer ?
#
loop_
_entity_poly.entity_id
_entity_poly.type
_entity_poly.pdbx_seq_one_letter_code
_entity_poly.pdbx_strand_id
1 'polypeptide(L)'
;MRKYEKSSKGEMASAMKKIIEYMKGSVGIVAVALVLAALGAVLTIIGPDKVGEITDLIADGLMTGIDLKAVARVGIFLGAIYILSSLFTFIQQYIMATVTLKMSYRMRSDLSRKINCVPQKYFNSHSQGDILSRITNDVSTLQQGLTNSLPTIISAAAQFVGCLIMMFVTEWRLALISLFITFFGLFLIVFIMSKSQKFFLDRQESLGKLNGYVEEMYSGHEVVRISRGAENVKKHFGGLNEAVYNANWKSQFLSGIMQPLMNVIGNLAYVAVCVFGSMLALNGTITFGVIISFILYVRLFTSPLGQIAQGMTNMQTASASAQRIFDFIESEELSDESDKSSEMPEVKGNVSFENVRFSYPDTPDKVIIKNFSAEVKAGQKVAIVGPTGAGKTTMVNLLMRFFEINSGSISIDGTPISQLSRETVHNMFSMVLQDTWLFEGPVRENLVYNMEGISDESLERVCKACGLDKFVHTLPNGFDTVLSESVAISAGQKQLLTIARAMLQNAPMLILDEATSSVDTRTELLIQRAMDKLTKGRTSFVIAHRLSTIKNADLILVMRDGDVIESGNHETLMAKGGFYAELYNSQFDQAS
;
A
#
# COMPACT_ATOMS: atom_id res chain seq x y z
N MET A 1 -2.36 -13.80 -6.67
CA MET A 1 -3.56 -12.92 -6.73
C MET A 1 -4.60 -13.47 -5.78
N ARG A 2 -4.72 -12.90 -4.57
CA ARG A 2 -5.79 -13.25 -3.61
C ARG A 2 -7.13 -12.86 -4.23
N LYS A 3 -8.08 -13.81 -4.25
CA LYS A 3 -9.48 -13.55 -4.55
C LYS A 3 -9.93 -12.33 -3.75
N TYR A 4 -10.44 -11.31 -4.44
CA TYR A 4 -11.31 -10.32 -3.81
C TYR A 4 -12.56 -11.08 -3.32
N GLU A 5 -12.50 -11.60 -2.11
CA GLU A 5 -13.68 -12.11 -1.44
C GLU A 5 -14.65 -10.95 -1.31
N LYS A 6 -15.89 -11.18 -1.77
CA LYS A 6 -16.98 -10.26 -1.51
C LYS A 6 -17.01 -10.04 0.00
N SER A 7 -16.62 -8.83 0.44
CA SER A 7 -16.80 -8.43 1.83
C SER A 7 -18.22 -8.78 2.26
N SER A 8 -18.36 -9.58 3.31
CA SER A 8 -19.68 -9.91 3.85
C SER A 8 -20.35 -8.61 4.33
N LYS A 9 -21.68 -8.55 4.35
CA LYS A 9 -22.38 -7.36 4.88
C LYS A 9 -21.92 -7.00 6.30
N GLY A 10 -21.47 -7.98 7.10
CA GLY A 10 -20.92 -7.79 8.44
C GLY A 10 -19.55 -7.09 8.43
N GLU A 11 -18.67 -7.41 7.48
CA GLU A 11 -17.34 -6.78 7.36
C GLU A 11 -17.44 -5.31 6.95
N MET A 12 -18.36 -5.00 6.02
CA MET A 12 -18.60 -3.60 5.63
C MET A 12 -19.15 -2.77 6.81
N ALA A 13 -20.06 -3.32 7.62
CA ALA A 13 -20.56 -2.63 8.80
C ALA A 13 -19.46 -2.44 9.87
N SER A 14 -18.60 -3.44 10.06
CA SER A 14 -17.44 -3.36 10.97
C SER A 14 -16.45 -2.28 10.51
N ALA A 15 -16.09 -2.26 9.22
CA ALA A 15 -15.19 -1.26 8.67
C ALA A 15 -15.77 0.17 8.81
N MET A 16 -17.06 0.35 8.54
CA MET A 16 -17.73 1.65 8.72
C MET A 16 -17.75 2.09 10.18
N LYS A 17 -17.95 1.17 11.13
CA LYS A 17 -17.85 1.49 12.56
C LYS A 17 -16.47 1.99 12.94
N LYS A 18 -15.40 1.32 12.50
CA LYS A 18 -14.01 1.74 12.73
C LYS A 18 -13.71 3.11 12.11
N ILE A 19 -14.22 3.37 10.90
CA ILE A 19 -14.09 4.69 10.25
C ILE A 19 -14.76 5.77 11.11
N ILE A 20 -15.97 5.52 11.60
CA ILE A 20 -16.70 6.47 12.45
C ILE A 20 -15.96 6.72 13.76
N GLU A 21 -15.43 5.68 14.39
CA GLU A 21 -14.60 5.81 15.60
C GLU A 21 -13.33 6.63 15.33
N TYR A 22 -12.68 6.40 14.22
CA TYR A 22 -11.47 7.15 13.81
C TYR A 22 -11.78 8.63 13.52
N MET A 23 -12.98 8.91 13.01
CA MET A 23 -13.48 10.26 12.73
C MET A 23 -14.22 10.91 13.92
N LYS A 24 -14.19 10.34 15.12
CA LYS A 24 -15.07 10.68 16.27
C LYS A 24 -15.20 12.19 16.54
N GLY A 25 -14.13 12.97 16.38
CA GLY A 25 -14.17 14.42 16.53
C GLY A 25 -14.82 15.20 15.37
N SER A 26 -15.10 14.56 14.23
CA SER A 26 -15.61 15.22 13.01
C SER A 26 -16.98 14.69 12.58
N VAL A 27 -17.54 13.70 13.27
CA VAL A 27 -18.82 13.04 12.90
C VAL A 27 -19.96 14.05 12.82
N GLY A 28 -20.05 15.00 13.78
CA GLY A 28 -21.07 16.04 13.77
C GLY A 28 -21.01 16.94 12.53
N ILE A 29 -19.80 17.31 12.10
CA ILE A 29 -19.58 18.14 10.92
C ILE A 29 -19.93 17.36 9.65
N VAL A 30 -19.60 16.08 9.58
CA VAL A 30 -20.00 15.19 8.47
C VAL A 30 -21.52 15.05 8.41
N ALA A 31 -22.19 14.87 9.55
CA ALA A 31 -23.66 14.82 9.60
C ALA A 31 -24.30 16.12 9.04
N VAL A 32 -23.76 17.27 9.39
CA VAL A 32 -24.20 18.56 8.80
C VAL A 32 -24.02 18.58 7.29
N ALA A 33 -22.87 18.11 6.78
CA ALA A 33 -22.62 18.05 5.34
C ALA A 33 -23.62 17.12 4.62
N LEU A 34 -23.96 15.98 5.21
CA LEU A 34 -24.95 15.04 4.65
C LEU A 34 -26.38 15.62 4.67
N VAL A 35 -26.73 16.37 5.71
CA VAL A 35 -28.00 17.12 5.75
C VAL A 35 -28.05 18.19 4.67
N LEU A 36 -26.96 18.95 4.46
CA LEU A 36 -26.88 19.92 3.38
C LEU A 36 -26.99 19.27 2.00
N ALA A 37 -26.40 18.08 1.80
CA ALA A 37 -26.54 17.31 0.56
C ALA A 37 -28.01 16.93 0.30
N ALA A 38 -28.73 16.46 1.33
CA ALA A 38 -30.14 16.11 1.23
C ALA A 38 -31.01 17.36 0.97
N LEU A 39 -30.76 18.46 1.68
CA LEU A 39 -31.50 19.71 1.49
C LEU A 39 -31.26 20.30 0.08
N GLY A 40 -30.02 20.29 -0.42
CA GLY A 40 -29.70 20.69 -1.79
C GLY A 40 -30.48 19.88 -2.82
N ALA A 41 -30.56 18.56 -2.64
CA ALA A 41 -31.33 17.69 -3.51
C ALA A 41 -32.86 17.99 -3.43
N VAL A 42 -33.39 18.23 -2.25
CA VAL A 42 -34.81 18.57 -2.06
C VAL A 42 -35.16 19.89 -2.76
N LEU A 43 -34.30 20.89 -2.67
CA LEU A 43 -34.51 22.18 -3.36
C LEU A 43 -34.60 22.02 -4.89
N THR A 44 -33.81 21.13 -5.48
CA THR A 44 -33.87 20.87 -6.94
C THR A 44 -35.17 20.22 -7.39
N ILE A 45 -35.85 19.50 -6.49
CA ILE A 45 -37.12 18.81 -6.78
C ILE A 45 -38.28 19.80 -6.94
N ILE A 46 -38.19 20.99 -6.33
CA ILE A 46 -39.19 22.05 -6.47
C ILE A 46 -39.17 22.65 -7.89
N GLY A 47 -38.04 22.55 -8.58
CA GLY A 47 -37.84 23.15 -9.90
C GLY A 47 -38.88 22.78 -10.95
N PRO A 48 -39.14 21.47 -11.20
CA PRO A 48 -40.14 21.02 -12.15
C PRO A 48 -41.55 21.60 -11.93
N ASP A 49 -41.99 21.68 -10.68
CA ASP A 49 -43.28 22.27 -10.34
C ASP A 49 -43.35 23.74 -10.74
N LYS A 50 -42.34 24.52 -10.43
CA LYS A 50 -42.27 25.95 -10.77
C LYS A 50 -42.10 26.20 -12.28
N VAL A 51 -41.45 25.31 -12.99
CA VAL A 51 -41.40 25.36 -14.47
C VAL A 51 -42.78 25.06 -15.05
N GLY A 52 -43.53 24.15 -14.47
CA GLY A 52 -44.94 23.91 -14.83
C GLY A 52 -45.81 25.14 -14.58
N GLU A 53 -45.68 25.79 -13.44
CA GLU A 53 -46.40 27.03 -13.13
C GLU A 53 -46.10 28.17 -14.13
N ILE A 54 -44.83 28.35 -14.52
CA ILE A 54 -44.44 29.27 -15.60
C ILE A 54 -45.12 28.89 -16.92
N THR A 55 -45.18 27.61 -17.25
CA THR A 55 -45.82 27.13 -18.48
C THR A 55 -47.31 27.42 -18.47
N ASP A 56 -48.00 27.22 -17.38
CA ASP A 56 -49.43 27.52 -17.23
C ASP A 56 -49.69 29.03 -17.34
N LEU A 57 -48.91 29.88 -16.68
CA LEU A 57 -49.02 31.32 -16.80
C LEU A 57 -48.84 31.82 -18.25
N ILE A 58 -47.96 31.18 -19.01
CA ILE A 58 -47.77 31.52 -20.42
C ILE A 58 -48.97 31.01 -21.26
N ALA A 59 -49.41 29.76 -21.02
CA ALA A 59 -50.50 29.16 -21.76
C ALA A 59 -51.81 29.92 -21.58
N ASP A 60 -52.16 30.27 -20.36
CA ASP A 60 -53.35 31.06 -20.03
C ASP A 60 -53.30 32.48 -20.63
N GLY A 61 -52.11 33.05 -20.72
CA GLY A 61 -51.86 34.37 -21.29
C GLY A 61 -51.84 34.44 -22.80
N LEU A 62 -51.82 33.34 -23.53
CA LEU A 62 -51.78 33.35 -25.02
C LEU A 62 -52.96 34.05 -25.67
N MET A 63 -54.15 34.00 -25.06
CA MET A 63 -55.37 34.62 -25.59
C MET A 63 -55.68 35.98 -24.91
N THR A 64 -55.20 36.23 -23.72
CA THR A 64 -55.57 37.39 -22.89
C THR A 64 -54.42 38.37 -22.64
N GLY A 65 -53.21 38.02 -23.02
CA GLY A 65 -51.97 38.73 -22.74
C GLY A 65 -51.18 38.08 -21.62
N ILE A 66 -49.88 37.86 -21.83
CA ILE A 66 -49.01 37.16 -20.88
C ILE A 66 -48.64 38.13 -19.72
N ASP A 67 -48.90 37.75 -18.48
CA ASP A 67 -48.44 38.45 -17.29
C ASP A 67 -46.92 38.23 -17.06
N LEU A 68 -46.11 39.05 -17.73
CA LEU A 68 -44.64 39.01 -17.63
C LEU A 68 -44.16 39.24 -16.19
N LYS A 69 -44.93 39.95 -15.33
CA LYS A 69 -44.54 40.18 -13.93
C LYS A 69 -44.71 38.91 -13.08
N ALA A 70 -45.79 38.17 -13.32
CA ALA A 70 -45.98 36.85 -12.64
C ALA A 70 -44.92 35.84 -13.08
N VAL A 71 -44.68 35.72 -14.37
CA VAL A 71 -43.60 34.85 -14.92
C VAL A 71 -42.24 35.23 -14.34
N ALA A 72 -41.89 36.54 -14.32
CA ALA A 72 -40.62 36.98 -13.76
C ALA A 72 -40.52 36.69 -12.25
N ARG A 73 -41.58 36.79 -11.46
CA ARG A 73 -41.60 36.49 -10.02
C ARG A 73 -41.28 34.99 -9.79
N VAL A 74 -41.95 34.08 -10.51
CA VAL A 74 -41.69 32.64 -10.40
C VAL A 74 -40.29 32.29 -10.90
N GLY A 75 -39.81 32.93 -11.98
CA GLY A 75 -38.45 32.75 -12.50
C GLY A 75 -37.36 33.20 -11.53
N ILE A 76 -37.54 34.38 -10.87
CA ILE A 76 -36.62 34.87 -9.83
C ILE A 76 -36.60 33.92 -8.63
N PHE A 77 -37.79 33.44 -8.19
CA PHE A 77 -37.89 32.45 -7.10
C PHE A 77 -37.16 31.14 -7.44
N LEU A 78 -37.36 30.61 -8.63
CA LEU A 78 -36.67 29.41 -9.13
C LEU A 78 -35.16 29.64 -9.20
N GLY A 79 -34.69 30.79 -9.69
CA GLY A 79 -33.27 31.14 -9.70
C GLY A 79 -32.68 31.18 -8.28
N ALA A 80 -33.40 31.77 -7.33
CA ALA A 80 -32.97 31.81 -5.93
C ALA A 80 -32.86 30.42 -5.30
N ILE A 81 -33.81 29.52 -5.58
CA ILE A 81 -33.76 28.12 -5.11
C ILE A 81 -32.54 27.37 -5.68
N TYR A 82 -32.25 27.53 -6.97
CA TYR A 82 -31.09 26.87 -7.59
C TYR A 82 -29.76 27.41 -7.07
N ILE A 83 -29.67 28.74 -6.85
CA ILE A 83 -28.49 29.35 -6.22
C ILE A 83 -28.30 28.80 -4.80
N LEU A 84 -29.37 28.69 -4.01
CA LEU A 84 -29.32 28.15 -2.65
C LEU A 84 -28.94 26.65 -2.65
N SER A 85 -29.50 25.87 -3.56
CA SER A 85 -29.12 24.45 -3.73
C SER A 85 -27.64 24.29 -4.08
N SER A 86 -27.13 25.13 -5.00
CA SER A 86 -25.72 25.13 -5.38
C SER A 86 -24.82 25.54 -4.22
N LEU A 87 -25.24 26.52 -3.41
CA LEU A 87 -24.52 26.92 -2.21
C LEU A 87 -24.44 25.79 -1.18
N PHE A 88 -25.54 25.08 -0.94
CA PHE A 88 -25.54 23.94 -0.03
C PHE A 88 -24.62 22.83 -0.52
N THR A 89 -24.64 22.51 -1.81
CA THR A 89 -23.74 21.52 -2.42
C THR A 89 -22.28 21.96 -2.32
N PHE A 90 -21.98 23.25 -2.54
CA PHE A 90 -20.63 23.78 -2.39
C PHE A 90 -20.12 23.66 -0.95
N ILE A 91 -20.91 24.11 0.03
CA ILE A 91 -20.54 24.02 1.46
C ILE A 91 -20.35 22.57 1.87
N GLN A 92 -21.26 21.68 1.48
CA GLN A 92 -21.16 20.25 1.73
C GLN A 92 -19.86 19.67 1.19
N GLN A 93 -19.51 19.98 -0.06
CA GLN A 93 -18.31 19.46 -0.71
C GLN A 93 -17.03 20.00 -0.07
N TYR A 94 -17.02 21.27 0.31
CA TYR A 94 -15.92 21.88 1.06
C TYR A 94 -15.70 21.20 2.43
N ILE A 95 -16.77 20.96 3.18
CA ILE A 95 -16.71 20.27 4.47
C ILE A 95 -16.18 18.85 4.29
N MET A 96 -16.77 18.08 3.36
CA MET A 96 -16.35 16.68 3.13
C MET A 96 -14.89 16.58 2.70
N ALA A 97 -14.45 17.41 1.76
CA ALA A 97 -13.06 17.44 1.34
C ALA A 97 -12.12 17.76 2.51
N THR A 98 -12.43 18.77 3.32
CA THR A 98 -11.59 19.18 4.45
C THR A 98 -11.48 18.08 5.51
N VAL A 99 -12.61 17.44 5.87
CA VAL A 99 -12.63 16.40 6.90
C VAL A 99 -11.91 15.15 6.44
N THR A 100 -12.18 14.70 5.21
CA THR A 100 -11.59 13.47 4.69
C THR A 100 -10.10 13.62 4.39
N LEU A 101 -9.63 14.81 3.98
CA LEU A 101 -8.19 15.10 3.84
C LEU A 101 -7.47 15.07 5.19
N LYS A 102 -8.05 15.65 6.25
CA LYS A 102 -7.49 15.56 7.61
C LYS A 102 -7.43 14.11 8.10
N MET A 103 -8.47 13.33 7.85
CA MET A 103 -8.50 11.91 8.16
C MET A 103 -7.38 11.15 7.42
N SER A 104 -7.26 11.38 6.11
CA SER A 104 -6.22 10.78 5.27
C SER A 104 -4.81 11.12 5.77
N TYR A 105 -4.56 12.38 6.14
CA TYR A 105 -3.30 12.81 6.73
C TYR A 105 -2.97 12.04 8.03
N ARG A 106 -3.92 11.95 8.96
CA ARG A 106 -3.75 11.21 10.21
C ARG A 106 -3.49 9.72 9.95
N MET A 107 -4.28 9.09 9.06
CA MET A 107 -4.09 7.68 8.72
C MET A 107 -2.70 7.40 8.16
N ARG A 108 -2.20 8.24 7.25
CA ARG A 108 -0.84 8.09 6.72
C ARG A 108 0.22 8.27 7.80
N SER A 109 0.03 9.21 8.72
CA SER A 109 0.93 9.40 9.87
C SER A 109 0.94 8.19 10.79
N ASP A 110 -0.24 7.65 11.13
CA ASP A 110 -0.38 6.47 11.98
C ASP A 110 0.20 5.21 11.31
N LEU A 111 -0.04 5.04 10.01
CA LEU A 111 0.54 3.95 9.22
C LEU A 111 2.07 4.06 9.14
N SER A 112 2.61 5.27 8.94
CA SER A 112 4.06 5.51 8.91
C SER A 112 4.70 5.20 10.27
N ARG A 113 4.06 5.62 11.37
CA ARG A 113 4.52 5.25 12.72
C ARG A 113 4.46 3.74 12.94
N LYS A 114 3.35 3.11 12.52
CA LYS A 114 3.14 1.67 12.68
C LYS A 114 4.21 0.82 12.00
N ILE A 115 4.74 1.26 10.84
CA ILE A 115 5.85 0.57 10.17
C ILE A 115 7.03 0.36 11.11
N ASN A 116 7.35 1.35 11.94
CA ASN A 116 8.48 1.27 12.88
C ASN A 116 8.14 0.48 14.17
N CYS A 117 6.87 0.18 14.42
CA CYS A 117 6.42 -0.49 15.63
C CYS A 117 6.09 -1.98 15.42
N VAL A 118 5.95 -2.45 14.18
CA VAL A 118 5.63 -3.86 13.92
C VAL A 118 6.89 -4.74 13.97
N PRO A 119 6.76 -5.99 14.46
CA PRO A 119 7.89 -6.91 14.50
C PRO A 119 8.33 -7.34 13.08
N GLN A 120 9.60 -7.74 12.94
CA GLN A 120 10.19 -8.21 11.68
C GLN A 120 9.39 -9.35 11.03
N LYS A 121 8.73 -10.19 11.83
CA LYS A 121 7.79 -11.22 11.38
C LYS A 121 6.75 -10.68 10.39
N TYR A 122 6.21 -9.49 10.64
CA TYR A 122 5.19 -8.90 9.77
C TYR A 122 5.71 -8.66 8.36
N PHE A 123 6.93 -8.11 8.24
CA PHE A 123 7.56 -7.86 6.94
C PHE A 123 7.93 -9.13 6.19
N ASN A 124 8.26 -10.22 6.90
CA ASN A 124 8.55 -11.52 6.27
C ASN A 124 7.29 -12.17 5.68
N SER A 125 6.11 -11.88 6.25
CA SER A 125 4.83 -12.46 5.82
C SER A 125 4.07 -11.63 4.79
N HIS A 126 4.46 -10.36 4.59
CA HIS A 126 3.80 -9.41 3.68
C HIS A 126 4.81 -8.80 2.73
N SER A 127 4.43 -8.64 1.45
CA SER A 127 5.30 -7.96 0.49
C SER A 127 5.39 -6.45 0.78
N GLN A 128 6.55 -5.85 0.54
CA GLN A 128 6.76 -4.41 0.69
C GLN A 128 5.75 -3.60 -0.15
N GLY A 129 5.44 -4.07 -1.36
CA GLY A 129 4.45 -3.44 -2.24
C GLY A 129 3.04 -3.45 -1.66
N ASP A 130 2.65 -4.49 -0.90
CA ASP A 130 1.34 -4.54 -0.24
C ASP A 130 1.24 -3.49 0.88
N ILE A 131 2.29 -3.36 1.69
CA ILE A 131 2.36 -2.35 2.77
C ILE A 131 2.32 -0.94 2.18
N LEU A 132 3.13 -0.67 1.15
CA LEU A 132 3.15 0.62 0.47
C LEU A 132 1.79 0.96 -0.15
N SER A 133 1.12 -0.03 -0.77
CA SER A 133 -0.21 0.14 -1.33
C SER A 133 -1.26 0.53 -0.29
N ARG A 134 -1.16 0.06 0.95
CA ARG A 134 -2.06 0.46 2.04
C ARG A 134 -1.92 1.94 2.38
N ILE A 135 -0.70 2.47 2.40
CA ILE A 135 -0.43 3.88 2.73
C ILE A 135 -0.85 4.81 1.58
N THR A 136 -0.61 4.40 0.33
CA THR A 136 -0.84 5.24 -0.85
C THR A 136 -2.23 5.06 -1.43
N ASN A 137 -2.54 3.85 -1.91
CA ASN A 137 -3.74 3.55 -2.68
C ASN A 137 -4.97 3.36 -1.80
N ASP A 138 -4.87 2.55 -0.73
CA ASP A 138 -6.03 2.24 0.09
C ASP A 138 -6.53 3.46 0.85
N VAL A 139 -5.63 4.29 1.42
CA VAL A 139 -6.02 5.55 2.07
C VAL A 139 -6.67 6.51 1.08
N SER A 140 -6.16 6.60 -0.16
CA SER A 140 -6.74 7.46 -1.20
C SER A 140 -8.12 6.96 -1.66
N THR A 141 -8.28 5.63 -1.82
CA THR A 141 -9.56 5.00 -2.18
C THR A 141 -10.62 5.23 -1.09
N LEU A 142 -10.24 5.06 0.17
CA LEU A 142 -11.13 5.34 1.29
C LEU A 142 -11.53 6.83 1.33
N GLN A 143 -10.57 7.73 1.18
CA GLN A 143 -10.82 9.16 1.14
C GLN A 143 -11.80 9.54 0.03
N GLN A 144 -11.59 9.05 -1.21
CA GLN A 144 -12.46 9.32 -2.35
C GLN A 144 -13.87 8.75 -2.14
N GLY A 145 -13.98 7.54 -1.60
CA GLY A 145 -15.27 6.93 -1.26
C GLY A 145 -16.08 7.80 -0.28
N LEU A 146 -15.45 8.27 0.78
CA LEU A 146 -16.10 9.13 1.77
C LEU A 146 -16.41 10.52 1.23
N THR A 147 -15.49 11.12 0.46
CA THR A 147 -15.68 12.49 -0.07
C THR A 147 -16.80 12.56 -1.09
N ASN A 148 -16.86 11.61 -2.02
CA ASN A 148 -17.76 11.69 -3.17
C ASN A 148 -18.97 10.77 -3.02
N SER A 149 -18.76 9.50 -2.65
CA SER A 149 -19.84 8.51 -2.75
C SER A 149 -20.85 8.61 -1.62
N LEU A 150 -20.41 8.91 -0.41
CA LEU A 150 -21.32 9.03 0.74
C LEU A 150 -22.33 10.17 0.57
N PRO A 151 -21.94 11.41 0.23
CA PRO A 151 -22.90 12.48 -0.05
C PRO A 151 -23.79 12.20 -1.27
N THR A 152 -23.21 11.60 -2.33
CA THR A 152 -23.97 11.24 -3.54
C THR A 152 -25.09 10.24 -3.23
N ILE A 153 -24.84 9.21 -2.41
CA ILE A 153 -25.88 8.25 -2.00
C ILE A 153 -27.00 8.97 -1.26
N ILE A 154 -26.67 9.85 -0.32
CA ILE A 154 -27.65 10.59 0.48
C ILE A 154 -28.48 11.55 -0.39
N SER A 155 -27.82 12.36 -1.23
CA SER A 155 -28.51 13.31 -2.12
C SER A 155 -29.37 12.57 -3.15
N ALA A 156 -28.86 11.48 -3.74
CA ALA A 156 -29.61 10.68 -4.70
C ALA A 156 -30.81 9.95 -4.05
N ALA A 157 -30.66 9.46 -2.83
CA ALA A 157 -31.79 8.89 -2.07
C ALA A 157 -32.85 9.96 -1.76
N ALA A 158 -32.44 11.12 -1.30
CA ALA A 158 -33.36 12.25 -1.06
C ALA A 158 -34.07 12.70 -2.35
N GLN A 159 -33.32 12.77 -3.46
CA GLN A 159 -33.88 13.13 -4.78
C GLN A 159 -34.88 12.07 -5.27
N PHE A 160 -34.54 10.79 -5.16
CA PHE A 160 -35.42 9.69 -5.56
C PHE A 160 -36.73 9.69 -4.79
N VAL A 161 -36.65 9.73 -3.46
CA VAL A 161 -37.85 9.75 -2.60
C VAL A 161 -38.66 11.04 -2.82
N GLY A 162 -38.01 12.19 -2.89
CA GLY A 162 -38.69 13.45 -3.10
C GLY A 162 -39.36 13.56 -4.47
N CYS A 163 -38.69 13.11 -5.56
CA CYS A 163 -39.34 13.04 -6.89
C CYS A 163 -40.54 12.12 -6.86
N LEU A 164 -40.45 10.95 -6.21
CA LEU A 164 -41.56 10.03 -6.08
C LEU A 164 -42.77 10.69 -5.40
N ILE A 165 -42.55 11.34 -4.27
CA ILE A 165 -43.60 12.09 -3.55
C ILE A 165 -44.24 13.15 -4.46
N MET A 166 -43.43 13.99 -5.10
CA MET A 166 -43.94 15.06 -5.96
C MET A 166 -44.72 14.54 -7.15
N MET A 167 -44.27 13.45 -7.78
CA MET A 167 -45.01 12.79 -8.88
C MET A 167 -46.41 12.37 -8.43
N PHE A 168 -46.56 11.74 -7.25
CA PHE A 168 -47.84 11.33 -6.73
C PHE A 168 -48.74 12.50 -6.29
N VAL A 169 -48.14 13.56 -5.74
CA VAL A 169 -48.87 14.78 -5.34
C VAL A 169 -49.38 15.55 -6.55
N THR A 170 -48.57 15.61 -7.61
CA THR A 170 -48.92 16.36 -8.82
C THR A 170 -50.01 15.65 -9.64
N GLU A 171 -49.82 14.40 -10.02
CA GLU A 171 -50.84 13.59 -10.70
C GLU A 171 -50.52 12.07 -10.56
N TRP A 172 -51.26 11.39 -9.74
CA TRP A 172 -50.99 9.99 -9.40
C TRP A 172 -51.11 9.01 -10.59
N ARG A 173 -51.98 9.30 -11.57
CA ARG A 173 -52.16 8.44 -12.78
C ARG A 173 -50.91 8.45 -13.64
N LEU A 174 -50.35 9.64 -13.92
CA LEU A 174 -49.09 9.77 -14.65
C LEU A 174 -47.92 9.19 -13.88
N ALA A 175 -47.93 9.31 -12.55
CA ALA A 175 -46.93 8.69 -11.67
C ALA A 175 -46.93 7.16 -11.82
N LEU A 176 -48.07 6.50 -11.78
CA LEU A 176 -48.17 5.04 -11.93
C LEU A 176 -47.67 4.59 -13.32
N ILE A 177 -48.05 5.27 -14.39
CA ILE A 177 -47.61 4.96 -15.76
C ILE A 177 -46.08 5.08 -15.86
N SER A 178 -45.52 6.18 -15.38
CA SER A 178 -44.08 6.44 -15.43
C SER A 178 -43.30 5.43 -14.60
N LEU A 179 -43.80 5.08 -13.41
CA LEU A 179 -43.21 4.05 -12.53
C LEU A 179 -43.23 2.67 -13.19
N PHE A 180 -44.37 2.27 -13.77
CA PHE A 180 -44.47 0.99 -14.46
C PHE A 180 -43.42 0.84 -15.56
N ILE A 181 -43.28 1.85 -16.43
CA ILE A 181 -42.29 1.85 -17.51
C ILE A 181 -40.86 1.81 -16.93
N THR A 182 -40.58 2.61 -15.90
CA THR A 182 -39.24 2.67 -15.29
C THR A 182 -38.87 1.36 -14.60
N PHE A 183 -39.78 0.77 -13.81
CA PHE A 183 -39.54 -0.53 -13.15
C PHE A 183 -39.43 -1.67 -14.12
N PHE A 184 -40.23 -1.69 -15.21
CA PHE A 184 -40.08 -2.66 -16.29
C PHE A 184 -38.69 -2.54 -16.95
N GLY A 185 -38.24 -1.31 -17.20
CA GLY A 185 -36.92 -1.06 -17.73
C GLY A 185 -35.79 -1.49 -16.79
N LEU A 186 -35.94 -1.20 -15.50
CA LEU A 186 -34.97 -1.64 -14.48
C LEU A 186 -34.91 -3.18 -14.40
N PHE A 187 -36.05 -3.85 -14.46
CA PHE A 187 -36.10 -5.32 -14.50
C PHE A 187 -35.32 -5.86 -15.70
N LEU A 188 -35.51 -5.26 -16.87
CA LEU A 188 -34.78 -5.64 -18.09
C LEU A 188 -33.25 -5.46 -17.93
N ILE A 189 -32.82 -4.34 -17.34
CA ILE A 189 -31.40 -4.06 -17.08
C ILE A 189 -30.81 -5.07 -16.09
N VAL A 190 -31.49 -5.34 -14.98
CA VAL A 190 -31.03 -6.33 -13.99
C VAL A 190 -30.93 -7.72 -14.62
N PHE A 191 -31.86 -8.08 -15.49
CA PHE A 191 -31.81 -9.33 -16.23
C PHE A 191 -30.58 -9.41 -17.15
N ILE A 192 -30.29 -8.34 -17.90
CA ILE A 192 -29.09 -8.26 -18.77
C ILE A 192 -27.83 -8.31 -17.92
N MET A 193 -27.77 -7.56 -16.80
CA MET A 193 -26.63 -7.57 -15.90
C MET A 193 -26.32 -8.95 -15.32
N SER A 194 -27.36 -9.67 -14.89
CA SER A 194 -27.18 -11.02 -14.35
C SER A 194 -26.57 -11.99 -15.37
N LYS A 195 -26.93 -11.85 -16.64
CA LYS A 195 -26.35 -12.63 -17.75
C LYS A 195 -24.94 -12.17 -18.15
N SER A 196 -24.64 -10.89 -17.99
CA SER A 196 -23.33 -10.32 -18.36
C SER A 196 -22.24 -10.63 -17.34
N GLN A 197 -22.58 -10.95 -16.11
CA GLN A 197 -21.60 -11.17 -15.01
C GLN A 197 -20.56 -12.24 -15.36
N LYS A 198 -20.96 -13.30 -16.07
CA LYS A 198 -20.04 -14.33 -16.55
C LYS A 198 -18.94 -13.75 -17.45
N PHE A 199 -19.31 -12.88 -18.40
CA PHE A 199 -18.34 -12.28 -19.33
C PHE A 199 -17.39 -11.30 -18.65
N PHE A 200 -17.83 -10.64 -17.57
CA PHE A 200 -16.93 -9.83 -16.74
C PHE A 200 -15.87 -10.67 -16.02
N LEU A 201 -16.26 -11.83 -15.50
CA LEU A 201 -15.34 -12.76 -14.86
C LEU A 201 -14.34 -13.33 -15.88
N ASP A 202 -14.84 -13.78 -17.03
CA ASP A 202 -14.00 -14.31 -18.13
C ASP A 202 -12.99 -13.26 -18.62
N ARG A 203 -13.42 -11.99 -18.72
CA ARG A 203 -12.53 -10.86 -19.04
C ARG A 203 -11.43 -10.68 -17.98
N GLN A 204 -11.79 -10.68 -16.71
CA GLN A 204 -10.83 -10.49 -15.62
C GLN A 204 -9.82 -11.64 -15.57
N GLU A 205 -10.27 -12.87 -15.77
CA GLU A 205 -9.40 -14.04 -15.82
C GLU A 205 -8.45 -14.00 -17.02
N SER A 206 -8.97 -13.69 -18.23
CA SER A 206 -8.15 -13.59 -19.44
C SER A 206 -7.11 -12.49 -19.33
N LEU A 207 -7.48 -11.33 -18.78
CA LEU A 207 -6.55 -10.21 -18.55
C LEU A 207 -5.47 -10.58 -17.53
N GLY A 208 -5.84 -11.31 -16.46
CA GLY A 208 -4.89 -11.80 -15.47
C GLY A 208 -3.87 -12.76 -16.08
N LYS A 209 -4.30 -13.68 -16.96
CA LYS A 209 -3.41 -14.60 -17.67
C LYS A 209 -2.45 -13.86 -18.61
N LEU A 210 -2.96 -12.87 -19.35
CA LEU A 210 -2.13 -12.06 -20.25
C LEU A 210 -1.09 -11.25 -19.48
N ASN A 211 -1.49 -10.57 -18.39
CA ASN A 211 -0.57 -9.78 -17.57
C ASN A 211 0.52 -10.65 -16.93
N GLY A 212 0.15 -11.81 -16.37
CA GLY A 212 1.13 -12.74 -15.80
C GLY A 212 2.13 -13.23 -16.84
N TYR A 213 1.67 -13.53 -18.06
CA TYR A 213 2.55 -13.91 -19.14
C TYR A 213 3.49 -12.79 -19.61
N VAL A 214 2.98 -11.54 -19.68
CA VAL A 214 3.82 -10.38 -20.02
C VAL A 214 4.89 -10.15 -18.96
N GLU A 215 4.52 -10.22 -17.67
CA GLU A 215 5.46 -10.08 -16.55
C GLU A 215 6.56 -11.16 -16.59
N GLU A 216 6.17 -12.42 -16.84
CA GLU A 216 7.11 -13.55 -16.97
C GLU A 216 8.08 -13.34 -18.14
N MET A 217 7.56 -12.99 -19.33
CA MET A 217 8.39 -12.79 -20.52
C MET A 217 9.26 -11.53 -20.41
N TYR A 218 8.78 -10.47 -19.75
CA TYR A 218 9.56 -9.26 -19.51
C TYR A 218 10.70 -9.53 -18.53
N SER A 219 10.43 -10.23 -17.44
CA SER A 219 11.46 -10.62 -16.46
C SER A 219 12.50 -11.56 -17.04
N GLY A 220 12.08 -12.47 -17.97
CA GLY A 220 12.96 -13.38 -18.67
C GLY A 220 13.45 -12.89 -20.04
N HIS A 221 13.32 -11.57 -20.34
CA HIS A 221 13.57 -11.05 -21.70
C HIS A 221 14.94 -11.40 -22.26
N GLU A 222 15.99 -11.36 -21.46
CA GLU A 222 17.35 -11.73 -21.88
C GLU A 222 17.43 -13.19 -22.34
N VAL A 223 16.80 -14.09 -21.58
CA VAL A 223 16.74 -15.53 -21.90
C VAL A 223 15.97 -15.76 -23.18
N VAL A 224 14.81 -15.10 -23.35
CA VAL A 224 14.01 -15.17 -24.58
C VAL A 224 14.83 -14.73 -25.79
N ARG A 225 15.61 -13.66 -25.65
CA ARG A 225 16.42 -13.08 -26.73
C ARG A 225 17.59 -13.99 -27.10
N ILE A 226 18.34 -14.50 -26.11
CA ILE A 226 19.49 -15.39 -26.32
C ILE A 226 19.02 -16.72 -26.95
N SER A 227 17.86 -17.25 -26.50
CA SER A 227 17.29 -18.51 -26.98
C SER A 227 16.55 -18.38 -28.33
N ARG A 228 16.52 -17.17 -28.92
CA ARG A 228 15.76 -16.88 -30.16
C ARG A 228 14.27 -17.24 -30.04
N GLY A 229 13.70 -17.17 -28.81
CA GLY A 229 12.34 -17.59 -28.50
C GLY A 229 11.25 -16.57 -28.89
N ALA A 230 11.59 -15.43 -29.48
CA ALA A 230 10.67 -14.32 -29.73
C ALA A 230 9.42 -14.70 -30.54
N GLU A 231 9.56 -15.58 -31.56
CA GLU A 231 8.41 -16.03 -32.38
C GLU A 231 7.41 -16.87 -31.55
N ASN A 232 7.90 -17.75 -30.67
CA ASN A 232 7.05 -18.55 -29.81
C ASN A 232 6.32 -17.68 -28.78
N VAL A 233 7.03 -16.70 -28.20
CA VAL A 233 6.47 -15.73 -27.27
C VAL A 233 5.37 -14.92 -27.96
N LYS A 234 5.62 -14.41 -29.16
CA LYS A 234 4.64 -13.66 -29.95
C LYS A 234 3.41 -14.48 -30.30
N LYS A 235 3.59 -15.74 -30.69
CA LYS A 235 2.48 -16.65 -31.01
C LYS A 235 1.60 -16.92 -29.78
N HIS A 236 2.21 -17.21 -28.64
CA HIS A 236 1.47 -17.47 -27.40
C HIS A 236 0.76 -16.20 -26.89
N PHE A 237 1.46 -15.04 -26.93
CA PHE A 237 0.86 -13.74 -26.64
C PHE A 237 -0.35 -13.46 -27.53
N GLY A 238 -0.25 -13.76 -28.83
CA GLY A 238 -1.35 -13.61 -29.79
C GLY A 238 -2.59 -14.37 -29.36
N GLY A 239 -2.44 -15.63 -28.93
CA GLY A 239 -3.57 -16.45 -28.45
C GLY A 239 -4.20 -15.88 -27.17
N LEU A 240 -3.38 -15.44 -26.20
CA LEU A 240 -3.87 -14.82 -24.96
C LEU A 240 -4.57 -13.47 -25.26
N ASN A 241 -3.99 -12.67 -26.15
CA ASN A 241 -4.56 -11.39 -26.55
C ASN A 241 -5.90 -11.54 -27.28
N GLU A 242 -6.04 -12.57 -28.13
CA GLU A 242 -7.31 -12.90 -28.78
C GLU A 242 -8.38 -13.33 -27.76
N ALA A 243 -8.00 -14.11 -26.75
CA ALA A 243 -8.89 -14.47 -25.65
C ALA A 243 -9.38 -13.22 -24.87
N VAL A 244 -8.45 -12.30 -24.56
CA VAL A 244 -8.78 -10.99 -23.95
C VAL A 244 -9.70 -10.17 -24.86
N TYR A 245 -9.42 -10.10 -26.16
CA TYR A 245 -10.25 -9.39 -27.13
C TYR A 245 -11.70 -9.91 -27.13
N ASN A 246 -11.87 -11.23 -27.24
CA ASN A 246 -13.18 -11.85 -27.28
C ASN A 246 -13.97 -11.67 -25.98
N ALA A 247 -13.31 -11.82 -24.83
CA ALA A 247 -13.94 -11.60 -23.52
C ALA A 247 -14.26 -10.12 -23.30
N ASN A 248 -13.37 -9.22 -23.69
CA ASN A 248 -13.54 -7.77 -23.56
C ASN A 248 -14.66 -7.27 -24.49
N TRP A 249 -14.70 -7.73 -25.74
CA TRP A 249 -15.77 -7.35 -26.70
C TRP A 249 -17.16 -7.68 -26.14
N LYS A 250 -17.37 -8.93 -25.66
CA LYS A 250 -18.66 -9.36 -25.08
C LYS A 250 -19.02 -8.55 -23.82
N SER A 251 -18.06 -8.36 -22.94
CA SER A 251 -18.23 -7.59 -21.71
C SER A 251 -18.55 -6.12 -22.00
N GLN A 252 -17.81 -5.48 -22.93
CA GLN A 252 -18.00 -4.08 -23.28
C GLN A 252 -19.28 -3.83 -24.09
N PHE A 253 -19.65 -4.75 -24.96
CA PHE A 253 -20.93 -4.66 -25.71
C PHE A 253 -22.11 -4.64 -24.74
N LEU A 254 -22.14 -5.60 -23.77
CA LEU A 254 -23.22 -5.67 -22.79
C LEU A 254 -23.22 -4.47 -21.82
N SER A 255 -22.04 -3.98 -21.43
CA SER A 255 -21.94 -2.76 -20.62
C SER A 255 -22.37 -1.53 -21.41
N GLY A 256 -21.91 -1.42 -22.65
CA GLY A 256 -22.16 -0.27 -23.51
C GLY A 256 -23.63 -0.09 -23.89
N ILE A 257 -24.39 -1.19 -23.98
CA ILE A 257 -25.83 -1.13 -24.31
C ILE A 257 -26.70 -0.62 -23.16
N MET A 258 -26.16 -0.62 -21.93
CA MET A 258 -26.94 -0.22 -20.74
C MET A 258 -27.37 1.24 -20.78
N GLN A 259 -26.47 2.15 -21.14
CA GLN A 259 -26.78 3.58 -21.20
C GLN A 259 -27.80 3.91 -22.30
N PRO A 260 -27.63 3.41 -23.55
CA PRO A 260 -28.70 3.53 -24.59
C PRO A 260 -30.03 2.96 -24.13
N LEU A 261 -30.03 1.82 -23.45
CA LEU A 261 -31.27 1.18 -23.00
C LEU A 261 -31.97 2.05 -21.92
N MET A 262 -31.22 2.61 -20.98
CA MET A 262 -31.76 3.58 -20.00
C MET A 262 -32.35 4.80 -20.69
N ASN A 263 -31.71 5.33 -21.72
CA ASN A 263 -32.23 6.44 -22.50
C ASN A 263 -33.51 6.07 -23.25
N VAL A 264 -33.59 4.86 -23.85
CA VAL A 264 -34.83 4.37 -24.49
C VAL A 264 -35.96 4.27 -23.47
N ILE A 265 -35.72 3.70 -22.28
CA ILE A 265 -36.72 3.59 -21.23
C ILE A 265 -37.20 4.98 -20.80
N GLY A 266 -36.25 5.91 -20.56
CA GLY A 266 -36.59 7.29 -20.22
C GLY A 266 -37.42 8.00 -21.32
N ASN A 267 -37.08 7.78 -22.59
CA ASN A 267 -37.82 8.34 -23.71
C ASN A 267 -39.21 7.69 -23.88
N LEU A 268 -39.35 6.39 -23.62
CA LEU A 268 -40.66 5.73 -23.61
C LEU A 268 -41.55 6.29 -22.49
N ALA A 269 -40.98 6.48 -21.29
CA ALA A 269 -41.72 7.13 -20.21
C ALA A 269 -42.11 8.57 -20.57
N TYR A 270 -41.21 9.33 -21.21
CA TYR A 270 -41.50 10.66 -21.72
C TYR A 270 -42.65 10.66 -22.75
N VAL A 271 -42.62 9.78 -23.74
CA VAL A 271 -43.70 9.64 -24.74
C VAL A 271 -45.02 9.27 -24.08
N ALA A 272 -45.00 8.34 -23.12
CA ALA A 272 -46.20 7.96 -22.37
C ALA A 272 -46.78 9.15 -21.60
N VAL A 273 -45.95 9.93 -20.91
CA VAL A 273 -46.38 11.15 -20.21
C VAL A 273 -47.00 12.15 -21.20
N CYS A 274 -46.40 12.37 -22.36
CA CYS A 274 -46.98 13.25 -23.39
C CYS A 274 -48.34 12.75 -23.89
N VAL A 275 -48.47 11.48 -24.22
CA VAL A 275 -49.72 10.92 -24.75
C VAL A 275 -50.84 10.92 -23.71
N PHE A 276 -50.60 10.28 -22.58
CA PHE A 276 -51.60 10.18 -21.50
C PHE A 276 -51.85 11.53 -20.81
N GLY A 277 -50.82 12.35 -20.66
CA GLY A 277 -50.93 13.73 -20.14
C GLY A 277 -51.79 14.60 -21.05
N SER A 278 -51.57 14.53 -22.35
CA SER A 278 -52.42 15.28 -23.33
C SER A 278 -53.88 14.81 -23.31
N MET A 279 -54.13 13.50 -23.15
CA MET A 279 -55.50 12.99 -22.98
C MET A 279 -56.15 13.52 -21.72
N LEU A 280 -55.45 13.57 -20.62
CA LEU A 280 -55.97 14.12 -19.36
C LEU A 280 -56.16 15.67 -19.44
N ALA A 281 -55.30 16.37 -20.12
CA ALA A 281 -55.40 17.81 -20.35
C ALA A 281 -56.58 18.16 -21.24
N LEU A 282 -56.83 17.43 -22.34
CA LEU A 282 -58.00 17.58 -23.20
C LEU A 282 -59.32 17.34 -22.45
N ASN A 283 -59.34 16.46 -21.45
CA ASN A 283 -60.47 16.20 -20.57
C ASN A 283 -60.59 17.26 -19.43
N GLY A 284 -59.71 18.27 -19.41
CA GLY A 284 -59.71 19.34 -18.39
C GLY A 284 -59.28 18.89 -17.00
N THR A 285 -58.66 17.68 -16.88
CA THR A 285 -58.26 17.11 -15.57
C THR A 285 -56.94 17.69 -15.07
N ILE A 286 -56.03 18.03 -15.97
CA ILE A 286 -54.70 18.62 -15.68
C ILE A 286 -54.39 19.78 -16.60
N THR A 287 -53.43 20.61 -16.21
CA THR A 287 -52.94 21.73 -17.03
C THR A 287 -51.76 21.29 -17.91
N PHE A 288 -51.39 22.15 -18.88
CA PHE A 288 -50.18 21.92 -19.70
C PHE A 288 -48.91 21.94 -18.86
N GLY A 289 -48.84 22.77 -17.84
CA GLY A 289 -47.71 22.87 -16.93
C GLY A 289 -47.46 21.57 -16.18
N VAL A 290 -48.51 20.81 -15.83
CA VAL A 290 -48.39 19.49 -15.20
C VAL A 290 -47.64 18.51 -16.12
N ILE A 291 -47.90 18.52 -17.43
CA ILE A 291 -47.20 17.66 -18.40
C ILE A 291 -45.69 17.99 -18.41
N ILE A 292 -45.35 19.29 -18.47
CA ILE A 292 -43.96 19.74 -18.46
C ILE A 292 -43.26 19.36 -17.16
N SER A 293 -43.92 19.57 -16.01
CA SER A 293 -43.40 19.16 -14.71
C SER A 293 -43.11 17.66 -14.66
N PHE A 294 -44.03 16.83 -15.18
CA PHE A 294 -43.85 15.37 -15.21
C PHE A 294 -42.69 14.92 -16.09
N ILE A 295 -42.50 15.55 -17.24
CA ILE A 295 -41.34 15.29 -18.12
C ILE A 295 -40.03 15.50 -17.37
N LEU A 296 -39.94 16.59 -16.60
CA LEU A 296 -38.78 16.89 -15.80
C LEU A 296 -38.62 15.92 -14.63
N TYR A 297 -39.72 15.56 -13.93
CA TYR A 297 -39.70 14.59 -12.85
C TYR A 297 -39.23 13.19 -13.32
N VAL A 298 -39.67 12.70 -14.45
CA VAL A 298 -39.22 11.41 -15.00
C VAL A 298 -37.71 11.38 -15.20
N ARG A 299 -37.12 12.47 -15.70
CA ARG A 299 -35.65 12.59 -15.85
C ARG A 299 -34.95 12.63 -14.49
N LEU A 300 -35.46 13.40 -13.55
CA LEU A 300 -34.91 13.52 -12.20
C LEU A 300 -35.08 12.24 -11.36
N PHE A 301 -36.05 11.41 -11.66
CA PHE A 301 -36.33 10.14 -10.97
C PHE A 301 -35.40 9.01 -11.39
N THR A 302 -35.04 8.92 -12.65
CA THR A 302 -34.23 7.79 -13.17
C THR A 302 -32.74 7.92 -12.87
N SER A 303 -32.19 9.13 -12.87
CA SER A 303 -30.76 9.41 -12.64
C SER A 303 -30.25 8.94 -11.27
N PRO A 304 -30.94 9.20 -10.15
CA PRO A 304 -30.49 8.80 -8.80
C PRO A 304 -30.27 7.30 -8.62
N LEU A 305 -31.02 6.46 -9.31
CA LEU A 305 -30.86 5.01 -9.21
C LEU A 305 -29.47 4.55 -9.63
N GLY A 306 -28.97 5.11 -10.75
CA GLY A 306 -27.61 4.85 -11.21
C GLY A 306 -26.55 5.40 -10.23
N GLN A 307 -26.79 6.59 -9.69
CA GLN A 307 -25.87 7.22 -8.71
C GLN A 307 -25.77 6.44 -7.41
N ILE A 308 -26.90 5.92 -6.88
CA ILE A 308 -26.91 5.05 -5.69
C ILE A 308 -26.12 3.77 -5.97
N ALA A 309 -26.38 3.10 -7.10
CA ALA A 309 -25.69 1.87 -7.46
C ALA A 309 -24.18 2.08 -7.57
N GLN A 310 -23.74 3.13 -8.26
CA GLN A 310 -22.32 3.48 -8.38
C GLN A 310 -21.72 3.87 -7.03
N GLY A 311 -22.41 4.69 -6.26
CA GLY A 311 -21.99 5.10 -4.92
C GLY A 311 -21.81 3.91 -3.98
N MET A 312 -22.74 2.95 -4.00
CA MET A 312 -22.62 1.73 -3.20
C MET A 312 -21.42 0.87 -3.62
N THR A 313 -21.14 0.74 -4.92
CA THR A 313 -19.96 0.03 -5.41
C THR A 313 -18.66 0.69 -4.93
N ASN A 314 -18.58 2.01 -5.03
CA ASN A 314 -17.42 2.77 -4.56
C ASN A 314 -17.26 2.65 -3.03
N MET A 315 -18.36 2.67 -2.27
CA MET A 315 -18.33 2.46 -0.82
C MET A 315 -17.92 1.05 -0.42
N GLN A 316 -18.27 0.02 -1.18
CA GLN A 316 -17.77 -1.34 -0.97
C GLN A 316 -16.25 -1.39 -1.16
N THR A 317 -15.73 -0.76 -2.22
CA THR A 317 -14.28 -0.68 -2.46
C THR A 317 -13.57 0.09 -1.34
N ALA A 318 -14.12 1.23 -0.93
CA ALA A 318 -13.59 2.02 0.18
C ALA A 318 -13.60 1.24 1.51
N SER A 319 -14.64 0.46 1.77
CA SER A 319 -14.74 -0.40 2.95
C SER A 319 -13.69 -1.52 2.96
N ALA A 320 -13.44 -2.16 1.81
CA ALA A 320 -12.39 -3.16 1.67
C ALA A 320 -10.99 -2.56 1.91
N SER A 321 -10.73 -1.36 1.36
CA SER A 321 -9.49 -0.62 1.62
C SER A 321 -9.36 -0.23 3.10
N ALA A 322 -10.45 0.22 3.74
CA ALA A 322 -10.46 0.51 5.17
C ALA A 322 -10.11 -0.71 6.02
N GLN A 323 -10.67 -1.88 5.69
CA GLN A 323 -10.35 -3.11 6.39
C GLN A 323 -8.86 -3.42 6.33
N ARG A 324 -8.23 -3.34 5.15
CA ARG A 324 -6.78 -3.56 4.98
C ARG A 324 -5.93 -2.55 5.76
N ILE A 325 -6.37 -1.30 5.83
CA ILE A 325 -5.71 -0.25 6.62
C ILE A 325 -5.78 -0.60 8.11
N PHE A 326 -6.99 -0.91 8.63
CA PHE A 326 -7.17 -1.21 10.05
C PHE A 326 -6.51 -2.53 10.44
N ASP A 327 -6.51 -3.56 9.58
CA ASP A 327 -5.78 -4.81 9.82
C ASP A 327 -4.28 -4.55 10.03
N PHE A 328 -3.71 -3.53 9.38
CA PHE A 328 -2.33 -3.14 9.62
C PHE A 328 -2.17 -2.28 10.87
N ILE A 329 -3.02 -1.27 11.09
CA ILE A 329 -2.97 -0.42 12.28
C ILE A 329 -3.14 -1.24 13.57
N GLU A 330 -4.04 -2.24 13.56
CA GLU A 330 -4.33 -3.12 14.69
C GLU A 330 -3.41 -4.33 14.79
N SER A 331 -2.45 -4.51 13.83
CA SER A 331 -1.50 -5.61 13.90
C SER A 331 -0.65 -5.52 15.17
N GLU A 332 -0.13 -6.67 15.62
CA GLU A 332 0.73 -6.78 16.79
C GLU A 332 1.92 -5.82 16.68
N GLU A 333 2.20 -5.09 17.74
CA GLU A 333 3.37 -4.22 17.86
C GLU A 333 4.48 -4.94 18.65
N LEU A 334 5.70 -4.44 18.49
CA LEU A 334 6.79 -4.80 19.38
C LEU A 334 6.39 -4.45 20.83
N SER A 335 6.75 -5.31 21.76
CA SER A 335 6.48 -5.09 23.18
C SER A 335 7.03 -3.73 23.63
N ASP A 336 6.29 -3.04 24.48
CA ASP A 336 6.77 -1.86 25.17
C ASP A 336 8.00 -2.22 26.01
N GLU A 337 9.04 -1.42 25.90
CA GLU A 337 10.33 -1.61 26.57
C GLU A 337 10.70 -0.43 27.48
N SER A 338 9.72 0.39 27.84
CA SER A 338 9.90 1.54 28.72
C SER A 338 10.42 1.17 30.12
N ASP A 339 10.21 -0.07 30.54
CA ASP A 339 10.68 -0.67 31.79
C ASP A 339 12.08 -1.29 31.70
N LYS A 340 12.65 -1.41 30.49
CA LYS A 340 13.97 -2.00 30.27
C LYS A 340 15.09 -0.99 30.41
N SER A 341 16.27 -1.46 30.77
CA SER A 341 17.45 -0.60 30.88
C SER A 341 17.81 -0.01 29.50
N SER A 342 17.84 1.31 29.43
CA SER A 342 18.31 2.09 28.28
C SER A 342 19.79 2.46 28.41
N GLU A 343 20.40 2.31 29.57
CA GLU A 343 21.80 2.59 29.81
C GLU A 343 22.55 1.30 30.10
N MET A 344 23.63 1.10 29.40
CA MET A 344 24.62 0.07 29.70
C MET A 344 25.94 0.76 30.09
N PRO A 345 26.65 0.30 31.15
CA PRO A 345 28.00 0.76 31.41
C PRO A 345 28.91 0.49 30.22
N GLU A 346 30.11 1.04 30.23
CA GLU A 346 31.09 0.91 29.12
C GLU A 346 31.16 -0.50 28.56
N VAL A 347 30.76 -0.63 27.27
CA VAL A 347 30.65 -1.93 26.56
C VAL A 347 32.05 -2.40 26.18
N LYS A 348 32.51 -3.51 26.80
CA LYS A 348 33.77 -4.17 26.43
C LYS A 348 33.62 -5.05 25.20
N GLY A 349 32.43 -5.70 25.06
CA GLY A 349 32.08 -6.51 23.91
C GLY A 349 32.34 -8.01 24.10
N ASN A 350 32.26 -8.52 25.35
CA ASN A 350 32.19 -9.98 25.56
C ASN A 350 30.77 -10.45 25.25
N VAL A 351 30.61 -11.52 24.50
CA VAL A 351 29.29 -12.06 24.14
C VAL A 351 29.25 -13.54 24.52
N SER A 352 28.22 -13.93 25.28
CA SER A 352 27.97 -15.34 25.61
C SER A 352 26.61 -15.79 25.07
N PHE A 353 26.60 -17.00 24.52
CA PHE A 353 25.41 -17.71 24.10
C PHE A 353 25.31 -18.98 24.93
N GLU A 354 24.20 -19.20 25.63
CA GLU A 354 23.99 -20.34 26.52
C GLU A 354 22.72 -21.09 26.11
N ASN A 355 22.89 -22.29 25.56
CA ASN A 355 21.80 -23.21 25.18
C ASN A 355 20.67 -22.51 24.38
N VAL A 356 21.04 -21.62 23.45
CA VAL A 356 20.09 -20.85 22.66
C VAL A 356 19.29 -21.76 21.74
N ARG A 357 17.97 -21.69 21.84
CA ARG A 357 17.03 -22.40 20.97
C ARG A 357 16.08 -21.41 20.31
N PHE A 358 15.82 -21.64 19.02
CA PHE A 358 14.96 -20.75 18.26
C PHE A 358 14.25 -21.43 17.08
N SER A 359 12.97 -21.09 16.93
CA SER A 359 12.13 -21.34 15.76
C SER A 359 11.48 -20.05 15.31
N TYR A 360 11.35 -19.84 14.01
CA TYR A 360 10.61 -18.66 13.53
C TYR A 360 9.14 -18.75 13.92
N PRO A 361 8.51 -17.63 14.32
CA PRO A 361 7.09 -17.60 14.71
C PRO A 361 6.13 -18.11 13.62
N ASP A 362 6.52 -18.00 12.34
CA ASP A 362 5.70 -18.44 11.19
C ASP A 362 5.80 -19.97 10.97
N THR A 363 6.84 -20.62 11.49
CA THR A 363 7.09 -22.05 11.39
C THR A 363 7.56 -22.61 12.73
N PRO A 364 6.72 -22.58 13.79
CA PRO A 364 7.13 -22.92 15.17
C PRO A 364 7.59 -24.38 15.31
N ASP A 365 7.08 -25.27 14.46
CA ASP A 365 7.46 -26.70 14.46
C ASP A 365 8.84 -26.95 13.89
N LYS A 366 9.40 -26.00 13.12
CA LYS A 366 10.72 -26.12 12.51
C LYS A 366 11.76 -25.40 13.38
N VAL A 367 12.46 -26.16 14.22
CA VAL A 367 13.58 -25.64 15.03
C VAL A 367 14.75 -25.30 14.11
N ILE A 368 15.15 -24.03 14.08
CA ILE A 368 16.27 -23.54 13.25
C ILE A 368 17.57 -23.54 14.05
N ILE A 369 17.54 -23.12 15.32
CA ILE A 369 18.67 -23.20 16.25
C ILE A 369 18.25 -24.15 17.38
N LYS A 370 19.03 -25.21 17.62
CA LYS A 370 18.65 -26.29 18.54
C LYS A 370 19.23 -26.12 19.92
N ASN A 371 20.57 -25.93 20.00
CA ASN A 371 21.28 -25.76 21.26
C ASN A 371 22.60 -25.03 21.03
N PHE A 372 22.51 -23.76 20.63
CA PHE A 372 23.68 -22.97 20.29
C PHE A 372 24.33 -22.41 21.58
N SER A 373 25.61 -22.78 21.82
CA SER A 373 26.41 -22.27 22.92
C SER A 373 27.78 -21.86 22.42
N ALA A 374 28.21 -20.62 22.77
CA ALA A 374 29.52 -20.10 22.41
C ALA A 374 29.92 -18.97 23.35
N GLU A 375 31.22 -18.83 23.60
CA GLU A 375 31.82 -17.69 24.30
C GLU A 375 32.73 -16.89 23.37
N VAL A 376 32.53 -15.58 23.32
CA VAL A 376 33.29 -14.63 22.51
C VAL A 376 33.88 -13.57 23.43
N LYS A 377 35.19 -13.40 23.38
CA LYS A 377 35.89 -12.39 24.19
C LYS A 377 35.93 -11.03 23.46
N ALA A 378 35.99 -9.97 24.25
CA ALA A 378 36.13 -8.61 23.72
C ALA A 378 37.28 -8.49 22.72
N GLY A 379 37.03 -7.84 21.58
CA GLY A 379 37.99 -7.61 20.51
C GLY A 379 38.26 -8.79 19.59
N GLN A 380 37.61 -9.98 19.80
CA GLN A 380 37.78 -11.12 18.90
C GLN A 380 37.04 -10.96 17.58
N LYS A 381 37.66 -11.43 16.52
CA LYS A 381 37.05 -11.62 15.20
C LYS A 381 36.50 -13.04 15.10
N VAL A 382 35.18 -13.16 15.11
CA VAL A 382 34.45 -14.44 15.07
C VAL A 382 33.93 -14.71 13.68
N ALA A 383 34.34 -15.80 13.04
CA ALA A 383 33.79 -16.26 11.78
C ALA A 383 32.70 -17.30 12.00
N ILE A 384 31.50 -17.06 11.49
CA ILE A 384 30.40 -18.04 11.48
C ILE A 384 30.39 -18.72 10.11
N VAL A 385 30.69 -20.01 10.08
CA VAL A 385 30.81 -20.79 8.85
C VAL A 385 29.85 -22.00 8.85
N GLY A 386 29.43 -22.45 7.69
CA GLY A 386 28.55 -23.61 7.53
C GLY A 386 27.77 -23.55 6.21
N PRO A 387 27.11 -24.64 5.81
CA PRO A 387 26.34 -24.69 4.57
C PRO A 387 25.16 -23.75 4.60
N THR A 388 24.56 -23.53 3.41
CA THR A 388 23.32 -22.75 3.29
C THR A 388 22.23 -23.42 4.13
N GLY A 389 21.48 -22.64 4.90
CA GLY A 389 20.45 -23.16 5.81
C GLY A 389 20.95 -23.62 7.19
N ALA A 390 22.24 -23.54 7.49
CA ALA A 390 22.80 -23.92 8.81
C ALA A 390 22.35 -23.00 9.97
N GLY A 391 21.73 -21.84 9.69
CA GLY A 391 21.25 -20.90 10.73
C GLY A 391 22.14 -19.68 10.94
N LYS A 392 23.16 -19.43 10.10
CA LYS A 392 24.12 -18.32 10.27
C LYS A 392 23.45 -16.94 10.38
N THR A 393 22.62 -16.58 9.40
CA THR A 393 21.88 -15.31 9.40
C THR A 393 20.87 -15.22 10.55
N THR A 394 20.29 -16.37 10.93
CA THR A 394 19.39 -16.45 12.09
C THR A 394 20.11 -16.06 13.37
N MET A 395 21.35 -16.51 13.58
CA MET A 395 22.13 -16.14 14.76
C MET A 395 22.40 -14.63 14.84
N VAL A 396 22.72 -14.01 13.70
CA VAL A 396 22.88 -12.55 13.63
C VAL A 396 21.57 -11.84 13.98
N ASN A 397 20.45 -12.29 13.46
CA ASN A 397 19.13 -11.73 13.76
C ASN A 397 18.76 -11.86 15.25
N LEU A 398 19.16 -12.96 15.90
CA LEU A 398 18.96 -13.14 17.34
C LEU A 398 19.89 -12.25 18.17
N LEU A 399 21.13 -12.08 17.75
CA LEU A 399 22.09 -11.19 18.42
C LEU A 399 21.63 -9.73 18.35
N MET A 400 21.07 -9.30 17.22
CA MET A 400 20.44 -7.99 17.04
C MET A 400 19.04 -7.89 17.68
N ARG A 401 18.55 -8.99 18.26
CA ARG A 401 17.24 -9.04 18.89
C ARG A 401 16.08 -8.62 17.96
N PHE A 402 16.20 -8.92 16.65
CA PHE A 402 15.08 -8.81 15.71
C PHE A 402 14.00 -9.85 15.98
N PHE A 403 14.38 -10.94 16.65
CA PHE A 403 13.50 -11.99 17.15
C PHE A 403 13.89 -12.35 18.58
N GLU A 404 12.90 -12.70 19.40
CA GLU A 404 13.15 -13.23 20.75
C GLU A 404 13.45 -14.74 20.67
N ILE A 405 14.39 -15.21 21.50
CA ILE A 405 14.74 -16.63 21.58
C ILE A 405 13.64 -17.44 22.29
N ASN A 406 13.50 -18.72 21.95
CA ASN A 406 12.52 -19.59 22.62
C ASN A 406 13.03 -20.08 23.99
N SER A 407 14.34 -20.35 24.12
CA SER A 407 14.98 -20.71 25.40
C SER A 407 16.49 -20.48 25.33
N GLY A 408 17.15 -20.50 26.48
CA GLY A 408 18.54 -20.15 26.64
C GLY A 408 18.76 -18.69 26.97
N SER A 409 19.98 -18.19 26.80
CA SER A 409 20.29 -16.76 26.96
C SER A 409 21.38 -16.30 25.99
N ILE A 410 21.30 -15.01 25.61
CA ILE A 410 22.35 -14.27 24.91
C ILE A 410 22.69 -13.08 25.80
N SER A 411 23.96 -12.94 26.19
CA SER A 411 24.41 -11.89 27.09
C SER A 411 25.57 -11.10 26.50
N ILE A 412 25.56 -9.79 26.75
CA ILE A 412 26.67 -8.87 26.41
C ILE A 412 27.27 -8.38 27.74
N ASP A 413 28.56 -8.60 27.92
CA ASP A 413 29.30 -8.27 29.17
C ASP A 413 28.59 -8.77 30.44
N GLY A 414 27.98 -9.96 30.37
CA GLY A 414 27.24 -10.59 31.47
C GLY A 414 25.77 -10.14 31.61
N THR A 415 25.32 -9.15 30.86
CA THR A 415 23.93 -8.69 30.91
C THR A 415 23.12 -9.35 29.78
N PRO A 416 22.04 -10.08 30.09
CA PRO A 416 21.17 -10.68 29.06
C PRO A 416 20.53 -9.60 28.17
N ILE A 417 20.61 -9.75 26.84
CA ILE A 417 20.04 -8.78 25.88
C ILE A 417 18.52 -8.64 26.03
N SER A 418 17.85 -9.63 26.59
CA SER A 418 16.40 -9.58 26.90
C SER A 418 16.03 -8.54 27.94
N GLN A 419 16.98 -8.14 28.82
CA GLN A 419 16.80 -7.11 29.85
C GLN A 419 17.11 -5.70 29.35
N LEU A 420 17.79 -5.56 28.23
CA LEU A 420 18.11 -4.28 27.58
C LEU A 420 16.99 -3.87 26.61
N SER A 421 16.85 -2.58 26.34
CA SER A 421 15.98 -2.15 25.25
C SER A 421 16.59 -2.55 23.89
N ARG A 422 15.73 -2.76 22.86
CA ARG A 422 16.21 -3.05 21.49
C ARG A 422 17.09 -1.92 20.96
N GLU A 423 16.73 -0.68 21.25
CA GLU A 423 17.52 0.49 20.88
C GLU A 423 18.93 0.43 21.48
N THR A 424 19.04 0.08 22.77
CA THR A 424 20.35 -0.09 23.42
C THR A 424 21.18 -1.18 22.75
N VAL A 425 20.57 -2.35 22.47
CA VAL A 425 21.25 -3.44 21.75
C VAL A 425 21.70 -3.00 20.36
N HIS A 426 20.85 -2.33 19.59
CA HIS A 426 21.18 -1.84 18.25
C HIS A 426 22.31 -0.82 18.25
N ASN A 427 22.35 0.07 19.25
CA ASN A 427 23.42 1.07 19.38
C ASN A 427 24.79 0.47 19.73
N MET A 428 24.83 -0.77 20.25
CA MET A 428 26.09 -1.48 20.51
C MET A 428 26.73 -2.06 19.24
N PHE A 429 26.00 -2.16 18.14
CA PHE A 429 26.46 -2.79 16.91
C PHE A 429 26.46 -1.82 15.73
N SER A 430 27.52 -1.90 14.93
CA SER A 430 27.48 -1.43 13.55
C SER A 430 27.32 -2.63 12.62
N MET A 431 26.50 -2.48 11.58
CA MET A 431 26.15 -3.59 10.69
C MET A 431 26.49 -3.24 9.23
N VAL A 432 27.19 -4.16 8.57
CA VAL A 432 27.45 -4.11 7.13
C VAL A 432 26.78 -5.35 6.51
N LEU A 433 25.67 -5.13 5.81
CA LEU A 433 24.87 -6.18 5.18
C LEU A 433 25.39 -6.56 3.80
N GLN A 434 25.06 -7.77 3.35
CA GLN A 434 25.30 -8.24 1.99
C GLN A 434 24.63 -7.34 0.96
N ASP A 435 23.35 -7.03 1.17
CA ASP A 435 22.61 -6.08 0.34
C ASP A 435 22.91 -4.65 0.78
N THR A 436 23.73 -3.96 -0.01
CA THR A 436 24.12 -2.58 0.26
C THR A 436 22.98 -1.63 -0.08
N TRP A 437 22.33 -1.11 0.95
CA TRP A 437 21.25 -0.15 0.76
C TRP A 437 21.75 1.30 0.95
N LEU A 438 21.48 2.11 -0.07
CA LEU A 438 21.65 3.56 -0.06
C LEU A 438 20.33 4.18 -0.52
N PHE A 439 19.89 5.23 0.17
CA PHE A 439 18.68 5.96 -0.24
C PHE A 439 19.01 7.06 -1.25
N GLU A 440 18.02 7.49 -2.01
CA GLU A 440 18.13 8.63 -2.91
C GLU A 440 18.28 9.91 -2.09
N GLY A 441 19.50 10.44 -2.05
CA GLY A 441 19.87 11.58 -1.23
C GLY A 441 21.37 11.89 -1.34
N PRO A 442 21.85 12.97 -0.70
CA PRO A 442 23.26 13.34 -0.70
C PRO A 442 24.16 12.22 -0.17
N VAL A 443 25.39 12.13 -0.69
CA VAL A 443 26.41 11.21 -0.17
C VAL A 443 26.62 11.43 1.32
N ARG A 444 26.66 12.69 1.75
CA ARG A 444 26.76 13.08 3.16
C ARG A 444 25.67 12.42 4.02
N GLU A 445 24.41 12.57 3.62
CA GLU A 445 23.30 12.01 4.38
C GLU A 445 23.33 10.48 4.40
N ASN A 446 23.74 9.84 3.30
CA ASN A 446 23.94 8.41 3.25
C ASN A 446 25.06 7.92 4.17
N LEU A 447 26.11 8.70 4.38
CA LEU A 447 27.22 8.37 5.29
C LEU A 447 26.86 8.63 6.75
N VAL A 448 26.31 9.81 7.05
CA VAL A 448 25.94 10.23 8.41
C VAL A 448 24.71 9.48 8.90
N TYR A 449 23.74 9.27 8.00
CA TYR A 449 22.44 8.64 8.26
C TYR A 449 21.75 9.27 9.49
N ASN A 450 21.72 8.61 10.64
CA ASN A 450 21.05 9.06 11.86
C ASN A 450 22.02 9.60 12.94
N MET A 451 23.28 9.85 12.57
CA MET A 451 24.29 10.34 13.53
C MET A 451 24.29 11.87 13.56
N GLU A 452 24.38 12.45 14.75
CA GLU A 452 24.49 13.89 14.95
C GLU A 452 25.95 14.30 15.20
N GLY A 453 26.30 15.54 14.85
CA GLY A 453 27.61 16.13 15.19
C GLY A 453 28.81 15.61 14.40
N ILE A 454 28.60 14.93 13.28
CA ILE A 454 29.70 14.46 12.42
C ILE A 454 30.29 15.63 11.63
N SER A 455 31.58 15.92 11.85
CA SER A 455 32.30 16.98 11.12
C SER A 455 32.76 16.52 9.74
N ASP A 456 32.95 17.49 8.82
CA ASP A 456 33.47 17.23 7.46
C ASP A 456 34.83 16.57 7.49
N GLU A 457 35.69 16.93 8.45
CA GLU A 457 37.00 16.31 8.67
C GLU A 457 36.88 14.82 9.01
N SER A 458 35.84 14.44 9.76
CA SER A 458 35.56 13.04 10.08
C SER A 458 35.08 12.27 8.86
N LEU A 459 34.23 12.89 8.01
CA LEU A 459 33.80 12.33 6.75
C LEU A 459 34.98 12.08 5.80
N GLU A 460 35.83 13.08 5.63
CA GLU A 460 37.03 12.96 4.77
C GLU A 460 38.00 11.89 5.27
N ARG A 461 38.25 11.85 6.58
CA ARG A 461 39.11 10.85 7.23
C ARG A 461 38.62 9.43 6.96
N VAL A 462 37.32 9.20 7.13
CA VAL A 462 36.72 7.87 6.94
C VAL A 462 36.68 7.51 5.45
N CYS A 463 36.30 8.42 4.58
CA CYS A 463 36.34 8.19 3.12
C CYS A 463 37.75 7.85 2.63
N LYS A 464 38.78 8.54 3.15
CA LYS A 464 40.17 8.22 2.85
C LYS A 464 40.58 6.84 3.40
N ALA A 465 40.11 6.49 4.60
CA ALA A 465 40.37 5.18 5.18
C ALA A 465 39.76 4.03 4.37
N CYS A 466 38.60 4.26 3.75
CA CYS A 466 37.91 3.33 2.86
C CYS A 466 38.38 3.39 1.39
N GLY A 467 39.24 4.36 1.01
CA GLY A 467 39.65 4.56 -0.37
C GLY A 467 38.58 5.19 -1.27
N LEU A 468 37.61 5.88 -0.67
CA LEU A 468 36.53 6.59 -1.36
C LEU A 468 36.85 8.05 -1.67
N ASP A 469 37.97 8.58 -1.17
CA ASP A 469 38.36 9.97 -1.32
C ASP A 469 38.33 10.43 -2.77
N LYS A 470 38.97 9.69 -3.65
CA LYS A 470 38.98 9.99 -5.10
C LYS A 470 37.61 9.95 -5.71
N PHE A 471 36.82 8.95 -5.35
CA PHE A 471 35.44 8.79 -5.85
C PHE A 471 34.57 9.99 -5.48
N VAL A 472 34.54 10.37 -4.19
CA VAL A 472 33.74 11.50 -3.73
C VAL A 472 34.18 12.81 -4.40
N HIS A 473 35.50 13.06 -4.59
CA HIS A 473 36.00 14.26 -5.24
C HIS A 473 35.74 14.29 -6.77
N THR A 474 35.48 13.16 -7.40
CA THR A 474 35.08 13.13 -8.82
C THR A 474 33.58 13.40 -9.03
N LEU A 475 32.80 13.38 -7.98
CA LEU A 475 31.38 13.72 -8.06
C LEU A 475 31.18 15.24 -8.24
N PRO A 476 30.17 15.69 -9.00
CA PRO A 476 29.98 17.10 -9.35
C PRO A 476 29.93 18.04 -8.14
N ASN A 477 29.30 17.60 -7.03
CA ASN A 477 29.15 18.39 -5.80
C ASN A 477 29.79 17.68 -4.57
N GLY A 478 30.76 16.78 -4.78
CA GLY A 478 31.41 16.05 -3.71
C GLY A 478 30.41 15.32 -2.78
N PHE A 479 30.51 15.59 -1.48
CA PHE A 479 29.60 15.00 -0.48
C PHE A 479 28.12 15.38 -0.63
N ASP A 480 27.84 16.51 -1.28
CA ASP A 480 26.47 16.99 -1.47
C ASP A 480 25.84 16.51 -2.78
N THR A 481 26.55 15.64 -3.53
CA THR A 481 26.00 14.98 -4.71
C THR A 481 24.87 14.02 -4.30
N VAL A 482 23.70 14.20 -4.90
CA VAL A 482 22.53 13.32 -4.68
C VAL A 482 22.75 12.00 -5.41
N LEU A 483 22.76 10.91 -4.67
CA LEU A 483 22.78 9.56 -5.21
C LEU A 483 21.40 9.20 -5.76
N SER A 484 21.32 9.05 -7.07
CA SER A 484 20.09 8.65 -7.78
C SER A 484 20.47 7.58 -8.83
N GLU A 485 19.49 7.02 -9.51
CA GLU A 485 19.72 6.07 -10.60
C GLU A 485 20.58 6.66 -11.75
N SER A 486 20.61 7.97 -11.89
CA SER A 486 21.43 8.67 -12.88
C SER A 486 22.92 8.72 -12.53
N VAL A 487 23.29 8.53 -11.26
CA VAL A 487 24.67 8.47 -10.79
C VAL A 487 25.11 7.01 -10.77
N ALA A 488 25.91 6.62 -11.78
CA ALA A 488 26.41 5.24 -11.88
C ALA A 488 27.39 4.93 -10.73
N ILE A 489 26.91 4.27 -9.68
CA ILE A 489 27.73 3.80 -8.56
C ILE A 489 27.91 2.30 -8.70
N SER A 490 29.18 1.83 -8.71
CA SER A 490 29.47 0.39 -8.76
C SER A 490 29.06 -0.31 -7.46
N ALA A 491 28.79 -1.62 -7.53
CA ALA A 491 28.45 -2.43 -6.36
C ALA A 491 29.54 -2.32 -5.26
N GLY A 492 30.82 -2.29 -5.66
CA GLY A 492 31.94 -2.12 -4.72
C GLY A 492 31.97 -0.74 -4.07
N GLN A 493 31.65 0.32 -4.81
CA GLN A 493 31.55 1.67 -4.23
C GLN A 493 30.38 1.76 -3.24
N LYS A 494 29.22 1.15 -3.54
CA LYS A 494 28.10 1.05 -2.60
C LYS A 494 28.53 0.34 -1.32
N GLN A 495 29.26 -0.76 -1.42
CA GLN A 495 29.76 -1.49 -0.27
C GLN A 495 30.77 -0.67 0.55
N LEU A 496 31.70 0.03 -0.10
CA LEU A 496 32.64 0.93 0.60
C LEU A 496 31.92 2.08 1.32
N LEU A 497 30.84 2.64 0.76
CA LEU A 497 30.01 3.64 1.43
C LEU A 497 29.31 3.08 2.70
N THR A 498 28.80 1.85 2.64
CA THR A 498 28.20 1.22 3.83
C THR A 498 29.24 0.88 4.90
N ILE A 499 30.46 0.50 4.52
CA ILE A 499 31.59 0.31 5.45
C ILE A 499 31.99 1.67 6.06
N ALA A 500 32.04 2.75 5.28
CA ALA A 500 32.32 4.10 5.78
C ALA A 500 31.24 4.56 6.78
N ARG A 501 29.96 4.27 6.55
CA ARG A 501 28.86 4.50 7.50
C ARG A 501 29.13 3.78 8.83
N ALA A 502 29.48 2.49 8.77
CA ALA A 502 29.81 1.71 9.96
C ALA A 502 31.04 2.23 10.71
N MET A 503 32.05 2.76 10.00
CA MET A 503 33.22 3.41 10.63
C MET A 503 32.85 4.72 11.34
N LEU A 504 31.94 5.51 10.76
CA LEU A 504 31.47 6.76 11.37
C LEU A 504 30.65 6.48 12.64
N GLN A 505 29.78 5.47 12.62
CA GLN A 505 28.98 5.05 13.77
C GLN A 505 29.83 4.64 14.97
N ASN A 506 31.02 4.10 14.73
CA ASN A 506 32.00 3.75 15.74
C ASN A 506 31.50 2.88 16.92
N ALA A 507 30.55 1.98 16.65
CA ALA A 507 30.03 1.07 17.66
C ALA A 507 31.09 0.08 18.17
N PRO A 508 31.00 -0.38 19.44
CA PRO A 508 31.98 -1.29 20.06
C PRO A 508 31.99 -2.68 19.42
N MET A 509 30.90 -3.10 18.82
CA MET A 509 30.76 -4.41 18.19
C MET A 509 30.32 -4.29 16.73
N LEU A 510 30.62 -5.28 15.92
CA LEU A 510 30.37 -5.29 14.50
C LEU A 510 29.68 -6.59 14.06
N ILE A 511 28.77 -6.45 13.10
CA ILE A 511 28.20 -7.55 12.35
C ILE A 511 28.47 -7.32 10.88
N LEU A 512 29.10 -8.29 10.25
CA LEU A 512 29.55 -8.22 8.87
C LEU A 512 28.99 -9.41 8.11
N ASP A 513 28.15 -9.15 7.09
CA ASP A 513 27.66 -10.18 6.18
C ASP A 513 28.41 -10.05 4.85
N GLU A 514 29.33 -10.98 4.59
CA GLU A 514 30.33 -10.88 3.53
C GLU A 514 29.84 -11.60 2.26
N ALA A 515 29.22 -10.85 1.35
CA ALA A 515 28.99 -11.34 -0.02
C ALA A 515 29.44 -10.29 -1.05
N THR A 516 30.53 -10.58 -1.74
CA THR A 516 31.10 -9.70 -2.77
C THR A 516 31.27 -10.44 -4.10
N SER A 517 30.26 -11.17 -4.54
CA SER A 517 30.32 -12.03 -5.74
C SER A 517 30.39 -11.27 -7.10
N SER A 518 30.37 -9.93 -7.09
CA SER A 518 30.24 -9.12 -8.33
C SER A 518 31.16 -7.90 -8.37
N VAL A 519 32.34 -7.97 -7.73
CA VAL A 519 33.27 -6.83 -7.62
C VAL A 519 34.62 -7.15 -8.27
N ASP A 520 35.21 -6.19 -8.98
CA ASP A 520 36.55 -6.37 -9.55
C ASP A 520 37.64 -6.54 -8.47
N THR A 521 38.74 -7.21 -8.81
CA THR A 521 39.83 -7.57 -7.89
C THR A 521 40.44 -6.37 -7.17
N ARG A 522 40.52 -5.21 -7.81
CA ARG A 522 41.11 -3.99 -7.22
C ARG A 522 40.17 -3.42 -6.13
N THR A 523 38.91 -3.33 -6.44
CA THR A 523 37.89 -2.86 -5.49
C THR A 523 37.72 -3.86 -4.35
N GLU A 524 37.83 -5.16 -4.61
CA GLU A 524 37.85 -6.22 -3.61
C GLU A 524 38.95 -6.02 -2.56
N LEU A 525 40.20 -5.71 -3.02
CA LEU A 525 41.31 -5.41 -2.12
C LEU A 525 41.07 -4.15 -1.27
N LEU A 526 40.37 -3.14 -1.82
CA LEU A 526 39.98 -1.96 -1.06
C LEU A 526 38.95 -2.28 0.02
N ILE A 527 37.93 -3.06 -0.33
CA ILE A 527 36.91 -3.52 0.61
C ILE A 527 37.57 -4.32 1.74
N GLN A 528 38.46 -5.27 1.42
CA GLN A 528 39.16 -6.07 2.41
C GLN A 528 39.97 -5.19 3.39
N ARG A 529 40.75 -4.24 2.86
CA ARG A 529 41.52 -3.29 3.69
C ARG A 529 40.62 -2.42 4.57
N ALA A 530 39.47 -1.96 4.04
CA ALA A 530 38.51 -1.20 4.80
C ALA A 530 37.90 -2.04 5.93
N MET A 531 37.54 -3.29 5.65
CA MET A 531 37.03 -4.24 6.62
C MET A 531 38.06 -4.56 7.72
N ASP A 532 39.33 -4.79 7.37
CA ASP A 532 40.40 -5.04 8.36
C ASP A 532 40.62 -3.83 9.28
N LYS A 533 40.51 -2.60 8.75
CA LYS A 533 40.55 -1.39 9.58
C LYS A 533 39.32 -1.27 10.49
N LEU A 534 38.13 -1.60 9.97
CA LEU A 534 36.86 -1.51 10.68
C LEU A 534 36.84 -2.49 11.87
N THR A 535 37.33 -3.72 11.70
CA THR A 535 37.32 -4.79 12.73
C THR A 535 38.38 -4.64 13.80
N LYS A 536 39.41 -3.83 13.57
CA LYS A 536 40.56 -3.70 14.49
C LYS A 536 40.13 -3.20 15.88
N GLY A 537 40.36 -4.02 16.90
CA GLY A 537 40.07 -3.70 18.31
C GLY A 537 38.60 -3.78 18.69
N ARG A 538 37.73 -4.35 17.84
CA ARG A 538 36.30 -4.51 18.09
C ARG A 538 35.88 -5.98 17.99
N THR A 539 34.93 -6.36 18.83
CA THR A 539 34.32 -7.69 18.70
C THR A 539 33.50 -7.73 17.43
N SER A 540 33.84 -8.66 16.54
CA SER A 540 33.27 -8.68 15.20
C SER A 540 32.73 -10.08 14.86
N PHE A 541 31.44 -10.15 14.50
CA PHE A 541 30.79 -11.35 13.98
C PHE A 541 30.73 -11.28 12.46
N VAL A 542 31.37 -12.23 11.79
CA VAL A 542 31.45 -12.25 10.32
C VAL A 542 30.79 -13.51 9.79
N ILE A 543 29.73 -13.36 8.99
CA ILE A 543 29.20 -14.47 8.19
C ILE A 543 30.16 -14.62 7.02
N ALA A 544 31.10 -15.57 7.15
CA ALA A 544 32.22 -15.65 6.25
C ALA A 544 31.91 -16.54 5.03
N HIS A 545 32.05 -15.95 3.86
CA HIS A 545 32.00 -16.62 2.55
C HIS A 545 33.37 -16.62 1.85
N ARG A 546 34.40 -16.00 2.45
CA ARG A 546 35.75 -15.89 1.90
C ARG A 546 36.77 -16.61 2.75
N LEU A 547 37.69 -17.26 2.06
CA LEU A 547 38.78 -18.00 2.68
C LEU A 547 39.68 -17.14 3.58
N SER A 548 40.03 -15.94 3.12
CA SER A 548 40.88 -15.01 3.87
C SER A 548 40.26 -14.56 5.19
N THR A 549 38.95 -14.32 5.19
CA THR A 549 38.21 -13.92 6.39
C THR A 549 38.12 -15.05 7.41
N ILE A 550 37.89 -16.27 6.95
CA ILE A 550 37.82 -17.46 7.80
C ILE A 550 39.19 -17.76 8.43
N LYS A 551 40.25 -17.75 7.60
CA LYS A 551 41.60 -18.08 8.05
C LYS A 551 42.16 -17.09 9.08
N ASN A 552 41.79 -15.83 8.97
CA ASN A 552 42.26 -14.75 9.86
C ASN A 552 41.32 -14.48 11.04
N ALA A 553 40.35 -15.35 11.31
CA ALA A 553 39.46 -15.24 12.47
C ALA A 553 40.11 -15.82 13.73
N ASP A 554 39.93 -15.13 14.87
CA ASP A 554 40.40 -15.58 16.18
C ASP A 554 39.59 -16.79 16.67
N LEU A 555 38.29 -16.82 16.31
CA LEU A 555 37.37 -17.89 16.64
C LEU A 555 36.51 -18.21 15.43
N ILE A 556 36.43 -19.46 15.07
CA ILE A 556 35.56 -20.00 14.03
C ILE A 556 34.46 -20.82 14.69
N LEU A 557 33.21 -20.47 14.45
CA LEU A 557 32.03 -21.25 14.86
C LEU A 557 31.48 -21.99 13.66
N VAL A 558 31.61 -23.31 13.66
CA VAL A 558 31.18 -24.15 12.55
C VAL A 558 29.76 -24.63 12.82
N MET A 559 28.81 -24.17 12.02
CA MET A 559 27.39 -24.46 12.18
C MET A 559 26.94 -25.55 11.18
N ARG A 560 26.17 -26.50 11.68
CA ARG A 560 25.45 -27.50 10.89
C ARG A 560 24.11 -27.81 11.54
N ASP A 561 23.03 -27.76 10.76
CA ASP A 561 21.68 -28.11 11.17
C ASP A 561 21.20 -27.37 12.46
N GLY A 562 21.63 -26.13 12.64
CA GLY A 562 21.24 -25.25 13.76
C GLY A 562 22.06 -25.42 15.04
N ASP A 563 23.15 -26.17 15.03
CA ASP A 563 24.07 -26.36 16.15
C ASP A 563 25.49 -25.91 15.79
N VAL A 564 26.30 -25.57 16.81
CA VAL A 564 27.75 -25.44 16.69
C VAL A 564 28.36 -26.82 16.88
N ILE A 565 28.86 -27.39 15.78
CA ILE A 565 29.47 -28.73 15.82
C ILE A 565 30.96 -28.70 16.10
N GLU A 566 31.64 -27.61 15.73
CA GLU A 566 33.06 -27.40 15.98
C GLU A 566 33.31 -25.90 16.29
N SER A 567 34.26 -25.63 17.20
CA SER A 567 34.76 -24.31 17.49
C SER A 567 36.25 -24.30 17.73
N GLY A 568 36.93 -23.25 17.28
CA GLY A 568 38.40 -23.12 17.40
C GLY A 568 38.96 -22.12 16.38
N ASN A 569 40.26 -22.04 16.23
CA ASN A 569 40.90 -21.31 15.16
C ASN A 569 41.15 -22.18 13.94
N HIS A 570 41.58 -21.59 12.81
CA HIS A 570 41.84 -22.28 11.57
C HIS A 570 42.78 -23.50 11.74
N GLU A 571 43.91 -23.32 12.42
CA GLU A 571 44.92 -24.34 12.59
C GLU A 571 44.41 -25.54 13.40
N THR A 572 43.72 -25.26 14.52
CA THR A 572 43.17 -26.31 15.37
C THR A 572 42.04 -27.09 14.69
N LEU A 573 41.19 -26.46 13.91
CA LEU A 573 40.09 -27.09 13.20
C LEU A 573 40.58 -27.89 11.99
N MET A 574 41.59 -27.41 11.27
CA MET A 574 42.23 -28.18 10.18
C MET A 574 42.95 -29.44 10.74
N ALA A 575 43.66 -29.30 11.88
CA ALA A 575 44.34 -30.41 12.52
C ALA A 575 43.37 -31.51 13.03
N LYS A 576 42.12 -31.14 13.41
CA LYS A 576 41.08 -32.09 13.80
C LYS A 576 40.58 -32.96 12.64
N GLY A 577 40.73 -32.52 11.38
CA GLY A 577 40.22 -33.21 10.19
C GLY A 577 38.72 -33.42 10.16
N GLY A 578 37.96 -32.57 10.89
CA GLY A 578 36.52 -32.70 11.02
C GLY A 578 35.74 -31.99 9.89
N PHE A 579 34.47 -31.66 10.16
CA PHE A 579 33.57 -31.03 9.17
C PHE A 579 34.09 -29.70 8.64
N TYR A 580 34.82 -28.94 9.47
CA TYR A 580 35.49 -27.73 9.01
C TYR A 580 36.50 -27.99 7.92
N ALA A 581 37.35 -29.00 8.10
CA ALA A 581 38.36 -29.35 7.13
C ALA A 581 37.73 -29.88 5.82
N GLU A 582 36.63 -30.65 5.91
CA GLU A 582 35.86 -31.07 4.74
C GLU A 582 35.29 -29.89 3.99
N LEU A 583 34.65 -28.97 4.71
CA LEU A 583 34.07 -27.77 4.12
C LEU A 583 35.13 -26.88 3.47
N TYR A 584 36.25 -26.71 4.13
CA TYR A 584 37.38 -25.95 3.64
C TYR A 584 37.92 -26.55 2.33
N ASN A 585 38.24 -27.84 2.31
CA ASN A 585 38.79 -28.52 1.13
C ASN A 585 37.78 -28.56 -0.03
N SER A 586 36.49 -28.78 0.25
CA SER A 586 35.46 -28.87 -0.80
C SER A 586 35.15 -27.52 -1.48
N GLN A 587 35.23 -26.41 -0.73
CA GLN A 587 34.85 -25.10 -1.25
C GLN A 587 36.04 -24.27 -1.76
N PHE A 588 37.26 -24.53 -1.26
CA PHE A 588 38.40 -23.63 -1.44
C PHE A 588 39.65 -24.27 -2.03
N ASP A 589 39.80 -25.62 -1.99
CA ASP A 589 40.96 -26.28 -2.57
C ASP A 589 40.87 -26.46 -4.10
N GLN A 590 39.68 -26.30 -4.70
CA GLN A 590 39.49 -26.32 -6.15
C GLN A 590 39.81 -24.99 -6.85
N ALA A 591 40.18 -23.94 -6.10
CA ALA A 591 40.41 -22.58 -6.60
C ALA A 591 41.91 -22.20 -6.56
N SER A 592 42.84 -23.12 -6.26
CA SER A 592 44.29 -22.92 -6.28
C SER A 592 44.96 -23.49 -7.54
#